data_7e533997f214074d1958a0f0480807f8
#
_entry.id   7e533997f214074d1958a0f0480807f8
#
_cell.length_a   1.000
_cell.length_b   1.000
_cell.length_c   1.000
_cell.angle_alpha   90.00
_cell.angle_beta   90.00
_cell.angle_gamma   90.00
#
_symmetry.space_group_name_H-M   'P 1'
#
loop_
_entity.id
_entity.type
_entity.pdbx_description
1 polymer ?
#
loop_
_entity_poly.entity_id
_entity_poly.type
_entity_poly.pdbx_seq_one_letter_code
_entity_poly.pdbx_strand_id
1 'polypeptide(L)'
;MNGQQPSSQTSAQADRSIQPLALILLLALAAVLFFVGLGSLGLTDRDEGRNAEAGREMYETGNYISPTFNYEPRFAKPVFIYWLMSLSYHVFGVSEFAARFPSALFGVGLILLQYLFLTRCRGPVVGLFGAAMLLLNLEIIGLSRMALTDSVLIFFTTLSLYGFWLGLYGEGRERHYLWFFYIGMALATLTKGPIGFLIPMLAVGLHLWLTRSWGLFWRHGFPIPGLLLFLLLALPWYLIMLNIHGQRYTTSAQGDTIGRFFGTMEGHGGTLVFYLPVFLLGFFPWSGLLPFAWYQAYRSWRDSKRSGALPPSQTSVLDIHPSPHALEWFTAAWVLGGLVFFSLSSTRLPHYIGPLFPAAAILTASYWNRCVTDQATPGLRAAIHTITAVGCILALAFASLPPLYAKFAGKLIDEFPLAGQVTLGPGPYTVASIFLVGMGLIAYFGFSETRRPAVFWVAGGSLALVVLATTQLIFPLVHHFVIEPPQQLAEVAGVNLGPNDRLILYGQPRPSLVFYAKRKAIVVPKNEEANIKPYLTQPGRTMILLPAALRNRLPFETMDYPVLLERYGYILLANQSLIHVPEEAEQPPVRIPGH
;
A
#
# COMPACT_ATOMS: atom_id res chain seq x y z
N MET A 1 -32.52 47.11 -30.44
CA MET A 1 -31.92 47.01 -29.10
C MET A 1 -31.29 45.63 -28.99
N ASN A 2 -29.98 45.58 -29.17
CA ASN A 2 -29.20 44.36 -29.19
C ASN A 2 -28.93 43.89 -27.74
N GLY A 3 -29.58 42.84 -27.33
CA GLY A 3 -29.23 42.11 -26.12
C GLY A 3 -28.09 41.14 -26.41
N GLN A 4 -26.86 41.55 -26.21
CA GLN A 4 -25.70 40.68 -26.22
C GLN A 4 -25.78 39.74 -25.01
N GLN A 5 -25.87 38.43 -25.26
CA GLN A 5 -25.57 37.41 -24.22
C GLN A 5 -24.09 37.50 -23.86
N PRO A 6 -23.72 37.66 -22.59
CA PRO A 6 -22.33 37.64 -22.20
C PRO A 6 -21.82 36.20 -22.11
N SER A 7 -21.00 35.87 -23.11
CA SER A 7 -19.72 35.17 -22.98
C SER A 7 -19.68 33.74 -22.39
N SER A 8 -19.90 32.78 -23.29
CA SER A 8 -19.34 31.40 -23.14
C SER A 8 -17.79 31.41 -23.12
N GLN A 9 -17.14 32.45 -23.59
CA GLN A 9 -15.67 32.61 -23.57
C GLN A 9 -15.10 32.93 -22.19
N THR A 10 -15.80 33.68 -21.35
CA THR A 10 -15.33 34.05 -19.99
C THR A 10 -15.39 32.85 -19.03
N SER A 11 -16.37 31.98 -19.16
CA SER A 11 -16.46 30.76 -18.36
C SER A 11 -15.38 29.74 -18.71
N ALA A 12 -15.07 29.59 -20.01
CA ALA A 12 -14.02 28.69 -20.49
C ALA A 12 -12.60 29.18 -20.13
N GLN A 13 -12.41 30.51 -20.04
CA GLN A 13 -11.15 31.12 -19.65
C GLN A 13 -10.91 31.06 -18.13
N ALA A 14 -11.95 31.25 -17.30
CA ALA A 14 -11.92 31.04 -15.87
C ALA A 14 -11.64 29.56 -15.50
N ASP A 15 -12.24 28.63 -16.25
CA ASP A 15 -12.04 27.19 -16.04
C ASP A 15 -10.59 26.75 -16.34
N ARG A 16 -9.94 27.36 -17.35
CA ARG A 16 -8.53 27.10 -17.69
C ARG A 16 -7.54 27.64 -16.65
N SER A 17 -7.86 28.69 -15.91
CA SER A 17 -6.98 29.27 -14.89
C SER A 17 -7.05 28.55 -13.53
N ILE A 18 -8.16 27.90 -13.21
CA ILE A 18 -8.37 27.18 -11.95
C ILE A 18 -7.70 25.80 -11.97
N GLN A 19 -7.54 25.19 -13.15
CA GLN A 19 -7.00 23.83 -13.30
C GLN A 19 -5.58 23.64 -12.74
N PRO A 20 -4.58 24.52 -13.02
CA PRO A 20 -3.24 24.34 -12.48
C PRO A 20 -3.19 24.50 -10.95
N LEU A 21 -3.98 25.43 -10.41
CA LEU A 21 -4.05 25.61 -8.95
C LEU A 21 -4.65 24.40 -8.26
N ALA A 22 -5.72 23.82 -8.79
CA ALA A 22 -6.34 22.60 -8.23
C ALA A 22 -5.36 21.41 -8.25
N LEU A 23 -4.59 21.25 -9.32
CA LEU A 23 -3.54 20.23 -9.41
C LEU A 23 -2.42 20.49 -8.39
N ILE A 24 -1.93 21.71 -8.27
CA ILE A 24 -0.90 22.07 -7.29
C ILE A 24 -1.38 21.76 -5.88
N LEU A 25 -2.60 22.15 -5.51
CA LEU A 25 -3.19 21.89 -4.21
C LEU A 25 -3.36 20.38 -3.96
N LEU A 26 -3.78 19.62 -4.96
CA LEU A 26 -3.91 18.16 -4.88
C LEU A 26 -2.55 17.49 -4.63
N LEU A 27 -1.52 17.90 -5.37
CA LEU A 27 -0.17 17.35 -5.21
C LEU A 27 0.48 17.81 -3.90
N ALA A 28 0.24 19.04 -3.47
CA ALA A 28 0.67 19.51 -2.17
C ALA A 28 0.02 18.71 -1.03
N LEU A 29 -1.28 18.44 -1.12
CA LEU A 29 -1.97 17.59 -0.16
C LEU A 29 -1.43 16.16 -0.20
N ALA A 30 -1.15 15.60 -1.37
CA ALA A 30 -0.52 14.28 -1.52
C ALA A 30 0.88 14.25 -0.87
N ALA A 31 1.69 15.28 -1.09
CA ALA A 31 2.99 15.41 -0.46
C ALA A 31 2.88 15.49 1.07
N VAL A 32 1.95 16.29 1.59
CA VAL A 32 1.69 16.38 3.04
C VAL A 32 1.28 15.02 3.60
N LEU A 33 0.29 14.35 3.00
CA LEU A 33 -0.23 13.07 3.51
C LEU A 33 0.80 11.94 3.44
N PHE A 34 1.69 11.94 2.46
CA PHE A 34 2.62 10.84 2.27
C PHE A 34 4.00 11.09 2.90
N PHE A 35 4.48 12.34 2.98
CA PHE A 35 5.83 12.63 3.47
C PHE A 35 5.89 13.19 4.89
N VAL A 36 4.86 13.90 5.37
CA VAL A 36 4.93 14.47 6.73
C VAL A 36 4.96 13.36 7.76
N GLY A 37 5.98 13.36 8.62
CA GLY A 37 6.20 12.35 9.64
C GLY A 37 6.53 10.96 9.06
N LEU A 38 7.08 10.85 7.84
CA LEU A 38 7.37 9.57 7.21
C LEU A 38 8.45 8.75 7.94
N GLY A 39 9.42 9.42 8.57
CA GLY A 39 10.48 8.81 9.38
C GLY A 39 10.23 8.85 10.89
N SER A 40 9.09 9.37 11.38
CA SER A 40 8.86 9.52 12.82
C SER A 40 8.45 8.24 13.53
N LEU A 41 8.02 7.22 12.79
CA LEU A 41 7.67 5.92 13.34
C LEU A 41 8.73 4.91 12.93
N GLY A 42 9.17 4.07 13.86
CA GLY A 42 10.06 2.96 13.53
C GLY A 42 9.45 2.02 12.49
N LEU A 43 10.31 1.20 11.88
CA LEU A 43 9.87 0.22 10.88
C LEU A 43 8.95 -0.81 11.53
N THR A 44 7.85 -1.09 10.87
CA THR A 44 6.92 -2.13 11.28
C THR A 44 7.42 -3.50 10.80
N ASP A 45 7.01 -4.54 11.47
CA ASP A 45 7.29 -5.91 11.06
C ASP A 45 6.08 -6.48 10.29
N ARG A 46 6.22 -7.45 9.41
CA ARG A 46 7.41 -8.24 9.07
C ARG A 46 8.03 -7.81 7.74
N ASP A 47 7.20 -7.46 6.74
CA ASP A 47 7.66 -7.21 5.36
C ASP A 47 8.39 -5.86 5.23
N GLU A 48 8.00 -4.83 5.99
CA GLU A 48 8.66 -3.54 5.96
C GLU A 48 10.10 -3.64 6.45
N GLY A 49 10.32 -4.25 7.63
CA GLY A 49 11.65 -4.45 8.18
C GLY A 49 12.54 -5.31 7.27
N ARG A 50 11.98 -6.38 6.66
CA ARG A 50 12.72 -7.22 5.70
C ARG A 50 13.14 -6.47 4.44
N ASN A 51 12.29 -5.60 3.91
CA ASN A 51 12.59 -4.86 2.70
C ASN A 51 13.60 -3.74 2.96
N ALA A 52 13.43 -3.01 4.05
CA ALA A 52 14.35 -1.95 4.46
C ALA A 52 15.75 -2.51 4.69
N GLU A 53 15.86 -3.65 5.39
CA GLU A 53 17.13 -4.33 5.62
C GLU A 53 17.77 -4.82 4.33
N ALA A 54 17.00 -5.47 3.45
CA ALA A 54 17.56 -5.93 2.18
C ALA A 54 18.04 -4.76 1.30
N GLY A 55 17.37 -3.61 1.33
CA GLY A 55 17.83 -2.39 0.68
C GLY A 55 19.11 -1.83 1.34
N ARG A 56 19.22 -1.91 2.68
CA ARG A 56 20.40 -1.47 3.43
C ARG A 56 21.62 -2.36 3.13
N GLU A 57 21.44 -3.68 3.16
CA GLU A 57 22.53 -4.61 2.83
C GLU A 57 22.99 -4.45 1.38
N MET A 58 22.07 -4.21 0.45
CA MET A 58 22.41 -3.89 -0.94
C MET A 58 23.25 -2.60 -1.04
N TYR A 59 22.88 -1.56 -0.30
CA TYR A 59 23.62 -0.30 -0.20
C TYR A 59 25.02 -0.51 0.39
N GLU A 60 25.11 -1.28 1.48
CA GLU A 60 26.36 -1.52 2.21
C GLU A 60 27.35 -2.39 1.42
N THR A 61 26.83 -3.47 0.80
CA THR A 61 27.69 -4.44 0.10
C THR A 61 28.00 -4.08 -1.35
N GLY A 62 27.23 -3.16 -1.95
CA GLY A 62 27.32 -2.85 -3.38
C GLY A 62 26.83 -3.98 -4.30
N ASN A 63 26.19 -5.01 -3.77
CA ASN A 63 25.64 -6.10 -4.57
C ASN A 63 24.21 -5.77 -5.05
N TYR A 64 24.10 -5.14 -6.21
CA TYR A 64 22.84 -4.72 -6.81
C TYR A 64 22.10 -5.83 -7.60
N ILE A 65 22.61 -7.05 -7.61
CA ILE A 65 22.04 -8.17 -8.37
C ILE A 65 21.28 -9.12 -7.45
N SER A 66 21.94 -9.60 -6.39
CA SER A 66 21.39 -10.61 -5.48
C SER A 66 20.99 -9.98 -4.15
N PRO A 67 19.71 -9.71 -3.92
CA PRO A 67 19.25 -9.19 -2.63
C PRO A 67 19.56 -10.17 -1.50
N THR A 68 19.94 -9.62 -0.34
CA THR A 68 20.16 -10.40 0.89
C THR A 68 19.24 -9.88 1.99
N PHE A 69 19.04 -10.69 3.02
CA PHE A 69 18.44 -10.31 4.28
C PHE A 69 19.16 -11.06 5.41
N ASN A 70 19.63 -10.36 6.38
CA ASN A 70 20.48 -10.89 7.43
C ASN A 70 21.76 -11.55 6.85
N TYR A 71 22.28 -10.94 5.77
CA TYR A 71 23.43 -11.37 4.97
C TYR A 71 23.29 -12.75 4.30
N GLU A 72 22.06 -13.25 4.19
CA GLU A 72 21.75 -14.48 3.43
C GLU A 72 20.90 -14.16 2.20
N PRO A 73 21.06 -14.88 1.08
CA PRO A 73 20.30 -14.61 -0.13
C PRO A 73 18.79 -14.61 0.09
N ARG A 74 18.11 -13.56 -0.39
CA ARG A 74 16.66 -13.35 -0.26
C ARG A 74 15.98 -13.39 -1.63
N PHE A 75 15.10 -14.36 -1.84
CA PHE A 75 14.43 -14.57 -3.12
C PHE A 75 12.94 -14.18 -3.12
N ALA A 76 12.40 -13.74 -1.97
CA ALA A 76 10.98 -13.51 -1.79
C ALA A 76 10.40 -12.37 -2.64
N LYS A 77 11.21 -11.41 -3.05
CA LYS A 77 10.81 -10.28 -3.91
C LYS A 77 11.89 -10.01 -4.95
N PRO A 78 11.51 -9.59 -6.18
CA PRO A 78 12.46 -9.11 -7.18
C PRO A 78 13.15 -7.81 -6.76
N VAL A 79 14.17 -7.42 -7.51
CA VAL A 79 15.20 -6.47 -7.11
C VAL A 79 14.77 -5.00 -7.11
N PHE A 80 13.74 -4.61 -7.87
CA PHE A 80 13.50 -3.20 -8.21
C PHE A 80 13.25 -2.31 -6.98
N ILE A 81 12.51 -2.81 -5.99
CA ILE A 81 12.26 -2.05 -4.75
C ILE A 81 13.57 -1.80 -3.97
N TYR A 82 14.49 -2.76 -3.96
CA TYR A 82 15.77 -2.63 -3.27
C TYR A 82 16.70 -1.66 -3.98
N TRP A 83 16.67 -1.58 -5.32
CA TRP A 83 17.36 -0.53 -6.07
C TRP A 83 16.88 0.87 -5.68
N LEU A 84 15.55 1.03 -5.60
CA LEU A 84 14.95 2.31 -5.21
C LEU A 84 15.31 2.69 -3.77
N MET A 85 15.26 1.73 -2.83
CA MET A 85 15.64 1.97 -1.43
C MET A 85 17.14 2.26 -1.31
N SER A 86 18.00 1.49 -1.97
CA SER A 86 19.45 1.73 -1.97
C SER A 86 19.80 3.10 -2.55
N LEU A 87 19.15 3.50 -3.65
CA LEU A 87 19.30 4.86 -4.20
C LEU A 87 18.87 5.92 -3.18
N SER A 88 17.76 5.70 -2.48
CA SER A 88 17.28 6.60 -1.43
C SER A 88 18.28 6.69 -0.26
N TYR A 89 18.90 5.58 0.13
CA TYR A 89 19.94 5.56 1.16
C TYR A 89 21.22 6.32 0.74
N HIS A 90 21.57 6.31 -0.54
CA HIS A 90 22.68 7.13 -1.05
C HIS A 90 22.39 8.63 -0.93
N VAL A 91 21.14 9.04 -1.07
CA VAL A 91 20.75 10.45 -1.05
C VAL A 91 20.51 10.96 0.37
N PHE A 92 19.79 10.18 1.19
CA PHE A 92 19.28 10.63 2.50
C PHE A 92 19.96 9.95 3.70
N GLY A 93 20.90 9.03 3.46
CA GLY A 93 21.41 8.14 4.51
C GLY A 93 20.44 7.02 4.88
N VAL A 94 20.93 6.03 5.64
CA VAL A 94 20.11 4.89 6.09
C VAL A 94 19.23 5.31 7.24
N SER A 95 17.92 5.35 6.99
CA SER A 95 16.87 5.76 7.95
C SER A 95 15.51 5.22 7.52
N GLU A 96 14.52 5.27 8.40
CA GLU A 96 13.12 4.92 8.12
C GLU A 96 12.53 5.81 7.02
N PHE A 97 12.85 7.10 7.06
CA PHE A 97 12.45 8.03 6.01
C PHE A 97 12.96 7.58 4.65
N ALA A 98 14.25 7.28 4.55
CA ALA A 98 14.87 6.87 3.30
C ALA A 98 14.35 5.52 2.79
N ALA A 99 14.05 4.56 3.70
CA ALA A 99 13.43 3.28 3.35
C ALA A 99 12.03 3.47 2.72
N ARG A 100 11.23 4.40 3.26
CA ARG A 100 9.84 4.68 2.85
C ARG A 100 9.72 5.66 1.69
N PHE A 101 10.74 6.48 1.47
CA PHE A 101 10.75 7.54 0.45
C PHE A 101 10.32 7.07 -0.95
N PRO A 102 10.79 5.92 -1.47
CA PRO A 102 10.33 5.42 -2.77
C PRO A 102 8.82 5.19 -2.81
N SER A 103 8.24 4.58 -1.78
CA SER A 103 6.80 4.32 -1.72
C SER A 103 5.98 5.62 -1.72
N ALA A 104 6.42 6.63 -0.98
CA ALA A 104 5.77 7.94 -0.94
C ALA A 104 5.87 8.68 -2.28
N LEU A 105 7.04 8.64 -2.93
CA LEU A 105 7.26 9.26 -4.23
C LEU A 105 6.36 8.65 -5.31
N PHE A 106 6.30 7.32 -5.39
CA PHE A 106 5.42 6.62 -6.33
C PHE A 106 3.94 6.79 -5.99
N GLY A 107 3.60 6.97 -4.71
CA GLY A 107 2.27 7.38 -4.27
C GLY A 107 1.85 8.73 -4.86
N VAL A 108 2.69 9.78 -4.73
CA VAL A 108 2.43 11.10 -5.36
C VAL A 108 2.35 10.96 -6.87
N GLY A 109 3.27 10.19 -7.47
CA GLY A 109 3.26 9.89 -8.91
C GLY A 109 1.95 9.23 -9.36
N LEU A 110 1.39 8.32 -8.55
CA LEU A 110 0.12 7.66 -8.81
C LEU A 110 -1.05 8.67 -8.84
N ILE A 111 -1.09 9.62 -7.91
CA ILE A 111 -2.13 10.65 -7.88
C ILE A 111 -2.03 11.56 -9.11
N LEU A 112 -0.82 11.97 -9.47
CA LEU A 112 -0.58 12.74 -10.69
C LEU A 112 -1.02 11.95 -11.94
N LEU A 113 -0.64 10.70 -12.05
CA LEU A 113 -0.99 9.81 -13.17
C LEU A 113 -2.51 9.65 -13.30
N GLN A 114 -3.21 9.45 -12.19
CA GLN A 114 -4.68 9.37 -12.13
C GLN A 114 -5.33 10.66 -12.63
N TYR A 115 -4.85 11.83 -12.16
CA TYR A 115 -5.35 13.13 -12.57
C TYR A 115 -5.17 13.35 -14.07
N LEU A 116 -3.97 13.15 -14.59
CA LEU A 116 -3.65 13.35 -16.00
C LEU A 116 -4.48 12.45 -16.93
N PHE A 117 -4.58 11.17 -16.58
CA PHE A 117 -5.35 10.21 -17.35
C PHE A 117 -6.83 10.56 -17.40
N LEU A 118 -7.45 10.80 -16.24
CA LEU A 118 -8.88 11.14 -16.20
C LEU A 118 -9.18 12.51 -16.80
N THR A 119 -8.31 13.50 -16.63
CA THR A 119 -8.44 14.81 -17.28
C THR A 119 -8.44 14.65 -18.80
N ARG A 120 -7.56 13.79 -19.33
CA ARG A 120 -7.50 13.48 -20.77
C ARG A 120 -8.76 12.77 -21.27
N CYS A 121 -9.30 11.82 -20.48
CA CYS A 121 -10.43 10.98 -20.91
C CYS A 121 -11.80 11.58 -20.62
N ARG A 122 -11.96 12.39 -19.56
CA ARG A 122 -13.27 12.83 -19.03
C ARG A 122 -13.31 14.31 -18.61
N GLY A 123 -12.23 15.01 -18.80
CA GLY A 123 -12.12 16.42 -18.40
C GLY A 123 -11.59 16.63 -16.98
N PRO A 124 -11.19 17.87 -16.66
CA PRO A 124 -10.43 18.18 -15.45
C PRO A 124 -11.21 18.01 -14.15
N VAL A 125 -12.52 18.23 -14.16
CA VAL A 125 -13.38 18.05 -12.99
C VAL A 125 -13.42 16.59 -12.56
N VAL A 126 -13.63 15.68 -13.52
CA VAL A 126 -13.60 14.22 -13.24
C VAL A 126 -12.18 13.78 -12.86
N GLY A 127 -11.16 14.37 -13.49
CA GLY A 127 -9.75 14.18 -13.15
C GLY A 127 -9.48 14.51 -11.68
N LEU A 128 -9.96 15.66 -11.21
CA LEU A 128 -9.81 16.08 -9.82
C LEU A 128 -10.56 15.15 -8.87
N PHE A 129 -11.81 14.79 -9.15
CA PHE A 129 -12.58 13.87 -8.31
C PHE A 129 -11.89 12.50 -8.20
N GLY A 130 -11.48 11.90 -9.33
CA GLY A 130 -10.87 10.58 -9.30
C GLY A 130 -9.49 10.56 -8.63
N ALA A 131 -8.68 11.59 -8.83
CA ALA A 131 -7.39 11.71 -8.15
C ALA A 131 -7.57 11.98 -6.65
N ALA A 132 -8.52 12.82 -6.24
CA ALA A 132 -8.82 13.06 -4.83
C ALA A 132 -9.43 11.83 -4.14
N MET A 133 -10.31 11.07 -4.80
CA MET A 133 -10.83 9.79 -4.28
C MET A 133 -9.71 8.76 -4.07
N LEU A 134 -8.71 8.74 -4.95
CA LEU A 134 -7.57 7.84 -4.82
C LEU A 134 -6.58 8.33 -3.76
N LEU A 135 -6.31 9.62 -3.66
CA LEU A 135 -5.50 10.22 -2.62
C LEU A 135 -6.09 9.98 -1.22
N LEU A 136 -7.39 10.17 -1.10
CA LEU A 136 -8.15 9.97 0.14
C LEU A 136 -8.68 8.53 0.21
N ASN A 137 -7.81 7.56 -0.01
CA ASN A 137 -8.01 6.13 0.17
C ASN A 137 -7.07 5.64 1.27
N LEU A 138 -7.62 5.04 2.33
CA LEU A 138 -6.84 4.64 3.51
C LEU A 138 -5.72 3.65 3.16
N GLU A 139 -5.99 2.72 2.24
CA GLU A 139 -5.00 1.72 1.84
C GLU A 139 -3.88 2.35 1.01
N ILE A 140 -4.21 3.23 0.06
CA ILE A 140 -3.19 3.97 -0.71
C ILE A 140 -2.33 4.84 0.19
N ILE A 141 -2.93 5.53 1.18
CA ILE A 141 -2.18 6.32 2.17
C ILE A 141 -1.25 5.40 2.96
N GLY A 142 -1.74 4.29 3.49
CA GLY A 142 -0.94 3.34 4.25
C GLY A 142 0.22 2.77 3.44
N LEU A 143 -0.06 2.26 2.23
CA LEU A 143 0.97 1.68 1.35
C LEU A 143 2.01 2.70 0.88
N SER A 144 1.62 3.96 0.68
CA SER A 144 2.55 5.03 0.30
C SER A 144 3.45 5.47 1.47
N ARG A 145 3.13 5.09 2.71
CA ARG A 145 3.90 5.44 3.91
C ARG A 145 4.70 4.26 4.49
N MET A 146 4.72 3.11 3.83
CA MET A 146 5.44 1.92 4.27
C MET A 146 6.50 1.51 3.25
N ALA A 147 7.61 0.96 3.72
CA ALA A 147 8.70 0.45 2.85
C ALA A 147 8.31 -0.90 2.22
N LEU A 148 7.23 -0.87 1.43
CA LEU A 148 6.65 -2.04 0.75
C LEU A 148 6.75 -1.92 -0.78
N THR A 149 6.63 -3.05 -1.45
CA THR A 149 6.60 -3.12 -2.93
C THR A 149 5.30 -2.58 -3.53
N ASP A 150 4.26 -2.43 -2.73
CA ASP A 150 2.88 -2.28 -3.21
C ASP A 150 2.61 -0.93 -3.87
N SER A 151 3.07 0.18 -3.29
CA SER A 151 2.89 1.51 -3.88
C SER A 151 3.55 1.59 -5.27
N VAL A 152 4.75 1.04 -5.42
CA VAL A 152 5.49 0.98 -6.68
C VAL A 152 4.79 0.06 -7.69
N LEU A 153 4.30 -1.11 -7.23
CA LEU A 153 3.50 -2.03 -8.04
C LEU A 153 2.23 -1.35 -8.57
N ILE A 154 1.47 -0.68 -7.69
CA ILE A 154 0.22 0.01 -8.06
C ILE A 154 0.49 1.08 -9.11
N PHE A 155 1.55 1.86 -8.93
CA PHE A 155 1.93 2.89 -9.90
C PHE A 155 2.20 2.27 -11.29
N PHE A 156 3.05 1.26 -11.38
CA PHE A 156 3.43 0.68 -12.68
C PHE A 156 2.33 -0.15 -13.33
N THR A 157 1.51 -0.88 -12.56
CA THR A 157 0.33 -1.55 -13.12
C THR A 157 -0.70 -0.54 -13.63
N THR A 158 -0.87 0.59 -12.94
CA THR A 158 -1.75 1.69 -13.38
C THR A 158 -1.20 2.37 -14.62
N LEU A 159 0.11 2.68 -14.66
CA LEU A 159 0.78 3.24 -15.84
C LEU A 159 0.60 2.32 -17.06
N SER A 160 0.76 1.02 -16.85
CA SER A 160 0.54 0.01 -17.88
C SER A 160 -0.88 0.08 -18.44
N LEU A 161 -1.90 0.04 -17.59
CA LEU A 161 -3.30 0.02 -18.01
C LEU A 161 -3.75 1.33 -18.65
N TYR A 162 -3.22 2.46 -18.19
CA TYR A 162 -3.47 3.75 -18.83
C TYR A 162 -2.75 3.88 -20.18
N GLY A 163 -1.52 3.36 -20.25
CA GLY A 163 -0.78 3.26 -21.51
C GLY A 163 -1.52 2.40 -22.55
N PHE A 164 -2.07 1.25 -22.14
CA PHE A 164 -2.92 0.43 -23.01
C PHE A 164 -4.14 1.22 -23.50
N TRP A 165 -4.88 1.86 -22.59
CA TRP A 165 -6.10 2.59 -22.94
C TRP A 165 -5.83 3.72 -23.91
N LEU A 166 -4.90 4.62 -23.57
CA LEU A 166 -4.57 5.78 -24.41
C LEU A 166 -3.96 5.35 -25.76
N GLY A 167 -3.10 4.34 -25.76
CA GLY A 167 -2.43 3.89 -26.96
C GLY A 167 -3.33 3.12 -27.93
N LEU A 168 -4.36 2.40 -27.42
CA LEU A 168 -5.28 1.65 -28.28
C LEU A 168 -6.49 2.48 -28.73
N TYR A 169 -7.00 3.35 -27.84
CA TYR A 169 -8.24 4.11 -28.04
C TYR A 169 -8.04 5.63 -28.14
N GLY A 170 -6.81 6.11 -27.99
CA GLY A 170 -6.48 7.53 -28.19
C GLY A 170 -6.49 7.94 -29.65
N GLU A 171 -6.53 9.24 -29.90
CA GLU A 171 -6.57 9.80 -31.26
C GLU A 171 -5.25 9.50 -32.00
N GLY A 172 -5.36 8.96 -33.21
CA GLY A 172 -4.38 8.61 -34.23
C GLY A 172 -2.86 8.59 -33.97
N ARG A 173 -2.31 9.61 -33.32
CA ARG A 173 -0.86 9.73 -33.04
C ARG A 173 -0.44 9.24 -31.66
N GLU A 174 -1.37 8.81 -30.84
CA GLU A 174 -1.10 8.46 -29.43
C GLU A 174 -0.66 7.02 -29.20
N ARG A 175 -0.44 6.24 -30.25
CA ARG A 175 0.02 4.84 -30.16
C ARG A 175 1.33 4.67 -29.37
N HIS A 176 2.12 5.71 -29.24
CA HIS A 176 3.34 5.67 -28.41
C HIS A 176 3.04 5.39 -26.92
N TYR A 177 1.82 5.68 -26.43
CA TYR A 177 1.42 5.29 -25.06
C TYR A 177 1.41 3.78 -24.84
N LEU A 178 1.31 2.95 -25.89
CA LEU A 178 1.44 1.49 -25.77
C LEU A 178 2.80 1.05 -25.23
N TRP A 179 3.85 1.83 -25.43
CA TRP A 179 5.14 1.51 -24.81
C TRP A 179 5.06 1.55 -23.28
N PHE A 180 4.26 2.46 -22.70
CA PHE A 180 4.02 2.50 -21.25
C PHE A 180 3.24 1.27 -20.76
N PHE A 181 2.40 0.65 -21.60
CA PHE A 181 1.77 -0.62 -21.27
C PHE A 181 2.82 -1.70 -21.00
N TYR A 182 3.78 -1.89 -21.88
CA TYR A 182 4.80 -2.93 -21.75
C TYR A 182 5.88 -2.57 -20.73
N ILE A 183 6.34 -1.32 -20.69
CA ILE A 183 7.30 -0.83 -19.69
C ILE A 183 6.70 -0.95 -18.29
N GLY A 184 5.45 -0.51 -18.10
CA GLY A 184 4.76 -0.61 -16.82
C GLY A 184 4.65 -2.05 -16.33
N MET A 185 4.26 -3.00 -17.22
CA MET A 185 4.24 -4.43 -16.88
C MET A 185 5.63 -4.95 -16.49
N ALA A 186 6.68 -4.57 -17.22
CA ALA A 186 8.04 -5.04 -16.95
C ALA A 186 8.54 -4.55 -15.58
N LEU A 187 8.39 -3.25 -15.28
CA LEU A 187 8.81 -2.67 -14.00
C LEU A 187 7.94 -3.17 -12.83
N ALA A 188 6.64 -3.35 -13.04
CA ALA A 188 5.78 -4.00 -12.05
C ALA A 188 6.22 -5.45 -11.77
N THR A 189 6.63 -6.19 -12.80
CA THR A 189 7.15 -7.57 -12.66
C THR A 189 8.48 -7.58 -11.91
N LEU A 190 9.39 -6.65 -12.17
CA LEU A 190 10.63 -6.49 -11.41
C LEU A 190 10.38 -5.99 -9.97
N THR A 191 9.20 -5.45 -9.67
CA THR A 191 8.82 -5.00 -8.32
C THR A 191 8.26 -6.13 -7.47
N LYS A 192 7.33 -6.92 -8.00
CA LYS A 192 6.60 -7.93 -7.18
C LYS A 192 6.40 -9.28 -7.90
N GLY A 193 7.17 -9.57 -8.93
CA GLY A 193 7.12 -10.83 -9.66
C GLY A 193 5.92 -10.93 -10.63
N PRO A 194 5.44 -12.14 -10.92
CA PRO A 194 4.44 -12.38 -11.97
C PRO A 194 3.15 -11.57 -11.84
N ILE A 195 2.77 -11.17 -10.63
CA ILE A 195 1.58 -10.35 -10.41
C ILE A 195 1.64 -9.02 -11.17
N GLY A 196 2.85 -8.50 -11.41
CA GLY A 196 3.07 -7.24 -12.12
C GLY A 196 2.59 -7.26 -13.58
N PHE A 197 2.66 -8.41 -14.26
CA PHE A 197 2.09 -8.55 -15.62
C PHE A 197 0.71 -9.21 -15.63
N LEU A 198 0.41 -10.08 -14.66
CA LEU A 198 -0.86 -10.81 -14.63
C LEU A 198 -2.06 -9.89 -14.46
N ILE A 199 -1.98 -8.87 -13.58
CA ILE A 199 -3.08 -7.93 -13.36
C ILE A 199 -3.39 -7.12 -14.63
N PRO A 200 -2.42 -6.45 -15.30
CA PRO A 200 -2.68 -5.78 -16.56
C PRO A 200 -3.20 -6.70 -17.65
N MET A 201 -2.61 -7.88 -17.81
CA MET A 201 -3.03 -8.84 -18.83
C MET A 201 -4.45 -9.37 -18.60
N LEU A 202 -4.83 -9.61 -17.33
CA LEU A 202 -6.17 -10.03 -16.97
C LEU A 202 -7.21 -8.93 -17.27
N ALA A 203 -6.92 -7.68 -16.87
CA ALA A 203 -7.81 -6.55 -17.10
C ALA A 203 -8.01 -6.28 -18.61
N VAL A 204 -6.90 -6.25 -19.36
CA VAL A 204 -6.91 -6.07 -20.81
C VAL A 204 -7.57 -7.26 -21.52
N GLY A 205 -7.20 -8.46 -21.16
CA GLY A 205 -7.76 -9.68 -21.76
C GLY A 205 -9.27 -9.78 -21.57
N LEU A 206 -9.76 -9.52 -20.35
CA LEU A 206 -11.20 -9.49 -20.06
C LEU A 206 -11.91 -8.38 -20.83
N HIS A 207 -11.33 -7.18 -20.91
CA HIS A 207 -11.89 -6.08 -21.69
C HIS A 207 -11.97 -6.42 -23.20
N LEU A 208 -10.89 -6.90 -23.80
CA LEU A 208 -10.85 -7.30 -25.22
C LEU A 208 -11.83 -8.43 -25.52
N TRP A 209 -12.02 -9.36 -24.59
CA TRP A 209 -13.01 -10.43 -24.72
C TRP A 209 -14.44 -9.91 -24.66
N LEU A 210 -14.75 -9.05 -23.68
CA LEU A 210 -16.10 -8.47 -23.52
C LEU A 210 -16.50 -7.57 -24.72
N THR A 211 -15.54 -6.83 -25.27
CA THR A 211 -15.75 -5.92 -26.41
C THR A 211 -15.46 -6.56 -27.77
N ARG A 212 -15.02 -7.83 -27.81
CA ARG A 212 -14.60 -8.53 -29.02
C ARG A 212 -13.53 -7.79 -29.85
N SER A 213 -12.66 -7.05 -29.19
CA SER A 213 -11.67 -6.15 -29.81
C SER A 213 -10.27 -6.76 -29.97
N TRP A 214 -10.12 -8.10 -29.90
CA TRP A 214 -8.83 -8.79 -30.07
C TRP A 214 -8.14 -8.46 -31.42
N GLY A 215 -8.91 -8.39 -32.50
CA GLY A 215 -8.37 -8.03 -33.82
C GLY A 215 -7.76 -6.63 -33.85
N LEU A 216 -8.36 -5.67 -33.12
CA LEU A 216 -7.81 -4.34 -32.96
C LEU A 216 -6.47 -4.36 -32.24
N PHE A 217 -6.38 -5.09 -31.14
CA PHE A 217 -5.14 -5.22 -30.36
C PHE A 217 -4.03 -5.87 -31.20
N TRP A 218 -4.31 -6.95 -31.94
CA TRP A 218 -3.32 -7.61 -32.79
C TRP A 218 -2.79 -6.70 -33.91
N ARG A 219 -3.65 -5.84 -34.48
CA ARG A 219 -3.26 -4.93 -35.57
C ARG A 219 -2.53 -3.67 -35.06
N HIS A 220 -2.90 -3.17 -33.88
CA HIS A 220 -2.50 -1.83 -33.44
C HIS A 220 -1.83 -1.81 -32.06
N GLY A 221 -1.91 -2.88 -31.27
CA GLY A 221 -1.39 -2.98 -29.89
C GLY A 221 0.11 -3.27 -29.78
N PHE A 222 0.82 -3.38 -30.90
CA PHE A 222 2.24 -3.75 -30.95
C PHE A 222 2.57 -5.03 -30.15
N PRO A 223 1.82 -6.16 -30.30
CA PRO A 223 1.97 -7.30 -29.39
C PRO A 223 3.38 -7.91 -29.45
N ILE A 224 3.99 -8.04 -30.62
CA ILE A 224 5.33 -8.62 -30.76
C ILE A 224 6.42 -7.64 -30.29
N PRO A 225 6.53 -6.38 -30.80
CA PRO A 225 7.52 -5.44 -30.30
C PRO A 225 7.39 -5.16 -28.80
N GLY A 226 6.16 -5.08 -28.31
CA GLY A 226 5.90 -4.85 -26.89
C GLY A 226 6.32 -6.04 -26.01
N LEU A 227 6.04 -7.28 -26.44
CA LEU A 227 6.52 -8.47 -25.73
C LEU A 227 8.05 -8.52 -25.70
N LEU A 228 8.71 -8.18 -26.80
CA LEU A 228 10.18 -8.11 -26.85
C LEU A 228 10.71 -7.06 -25.87
N LEU A 229 10.09 -5.87 -25.80
CA LEU A 229 10.46 -4.85 -24.85
C LEU A 229 10.24 -5.30 -23.40
N PHE A 230 9.10 -5.93 -23.12
CA PHE A 230 8.80 -6.50 -21.80
C PHE A 230 9.87 -7.51 -21.38
N LEU A 231 10.20 -8.45 -22.26
CA LEU A 231 11.21 -9.48 -22.00
C LEU A 231 12.60 -8.85 -21.84
N LEU A 232 12.96 -7.88 -22.68
CA LEU A 232 14.26 -7.18 -22.58
C LEU A 232 14.44 -6.47 -21.23
N LEU A 233 13.38 -5.88 -20.69
CA LEU A 233 13.45 -5.17 -19.41
C LEU A 233 13.34 -6.09 -18.19
N ALA A 234 12.45 -7.05 -18.21
CA ALA A 234 12.16 -7.88 -17.04
C ALA A 234 13.07 -9.11 -16.95
N LEU A 235 13.28 -9.83 -18.05
CA LEU A 235 13.89 -11.16 -18.04
C LEU A 235 15.37 -11.20 -17.63
N PRO A 236 16.25 -10.22 -17.99
CA PRO A 236 17.67 -10.31 -17.70
C PRO A 236 17.98 -10.55 -16.22
N TRP A 237 17.31 -9.84 -15.31
CA TRP A 237 17.55 -10.04 -13.88
C TRP A 237 17.21 -11.46 -13.43
N TYR A 238 16.07 -12.01 -13.88
CA TYR A 238 15.66 -13.39 -13.53
C TYR A 238 16.65 -14.43 -14.06
N LEU A 239 17.18 -14.23 -15.28
CA LEU A 239 18.19 -15.11 -15.86
C LEU A 239 19.50 -15.07 -15.09
N ILE A 240 19.95 -13.88 -14.67
CA ILE A 240 21.15 -13.71 -13.85
C ILE A 240 20.96 -14.40 -12.50
N MET A 241 19.83 -14.21 -11.83
CA MET A 241 19.52 -14.87 -10.55
C MET A 241 19.50 -16.38 -10.68
N LEU A 242 18.93 -16.90 -11.78
CA LEU A 242 18.94 -18.33 -12.09
C LEU A 242 20.36 -18.85 -12.30
N ASN A 243 21.19 -18.10 -13.01
CA ASN A 243 22.59 -18.48 -13.25
C ASN A 243 23.44 -18.49 -11.96
N ILE A 244 23.23 -17.51 -11.06
CA ILE A 244 24.00 -17.40 -9.80
C ILE A 244 23.55 -18.44 -8.76
N HIS A 245 22.23 -18.62 -8.59
CA HIS A 245 21.65 -19.37 -7.46
C HIS A 245 21.01 -20.72 -7.88
N GLY A 246 20.85 -20.96 -9.18
CA GLY A 246 20.35 -22.22 -9.73
C GLY A 246 19.03 -22.68 -9.11
N GLN A 247 18.99 -23.94 -8.70
CA GLN A 247 17.79 -24.59 -8.17
C GLN A 247 17.29 -23.95 -6.86
N ARG A 248 18.18 -23.40 -6.03
CA ARG A 248 17.81 -22.71 -4.78
C ARG A 248 16.89 -21.52 -5.06
N TYR A 249 17.20 -20.75 -6.12
CA TYR A 249 16.36 -19.64 -6.55
C TYR A 249 15.01 -20.12 -7.10
N THR A 250 14.99 -21.10 -8.00
CA THR A 250 13.73 -21.57 -8.61
C THR A 250 12.78 -22.17 -7.59
N THR A 251 13.27 -22.98 -6.65
CA THR A 251 12.44 -23.59 -5.60
C THR A 251 11.82 -22.52 -4.70
N SER A 252 12.60 -21.51 -4.28
CA SER A 252 12.08 -20.43 -3.47
C SER A 252 11.08 -19.56 -4.25
N ALA A 253 11.40 -19.19 -5.49
CA ALA A 253 10.52 -18.40 -6.34
C ALA A 253 9.19 -19.12 -6.66
N GLN A 254 9.22 -20.44 -6.86
CA GLN A 254 8.01 -21.26 -7.01
C GLN A 254 7.16 -21.28 -5.73
N GLY A 255 7.78 -21.41 -4.56
CA GLY A 255 7.10 -21.35 -3.28
C GLY A 255 6.42 -19.98 -3.07
N ASP A 256 7.15 -18.89 -3.32
CA ASP A 256 6.64 -17.53 -3.14
C ASP A 256 5.60 -17.08 -4.18
N THR A 257 5.47 -17.78 -5.31
CA THR A 257 4.51 -17.45 -6.38
C THR A 257 3.39 -18.49 -6.46
N ILE A 258 3.70 -19.65 -7.00
CA ILE A 258 2.74 -20.74 -7.21
C ILE A 258 2.27 -21.31 -5.86
N GLY A 259 3.19 -21.50 -4.92
CA GLY A 259 2.89 -21.98 -3.57
C GLY A 259 1.89 -21.10 -2.83
N ARG A 260 2.05 -19.75 -2.90
CA ARG A 260 1.11 -18.79 -2.28
C ARG A 260 -0.27 -18.80 -2.95
N PHE A 261 -0.36 -19.12 -4.23
CA PHE A 261 -1.63 -19.17 -4.94
C PHE A 261 -2.45 -20.41 -4.57
N PHE A 262 -1.81 -21.58 -4.49
CA PHE A 262 -2.48 -22.86 -4.23
C PHE A 262 -2.45 -23.29 -2.76
N GLY A 263 -1.54 -22.77 -1.94
CA GLY A 263 -1.39 -23.09 -0.52
C GLY A 263 -1.42 -21.87 0.38
N THR A 264 -1.86 -22.06 1.64
CA THR A 264 -1.78 -21.01 2.66
C THR A 264 -0.36 -20.95 3.22
N MET A 265 0.27 -19.78 3.19
CA MET A 265 1.58 -19.55 3.77
C MET A 265 1.46 -18.65 5.02
N GLU A 266 2.29 -18.89 6.01
CA GLU A 266 2.38 -18.09 7.25
C GLU A 266 1.03 -17.92 7.99
N GLY A 267 0.06 -18.85 7.81
CA GLY A 267 -1.26 -18.76 8.46
C GLY A 267 -2.23 -17.77 7.80
N HIS A 268 -1.87 -17.15 6.67
CA HIS A 268 -2.70 -16.16 5.97
C HIS A 268 -3.75 -16.79 5.05
N GLY A 269 -4.60 -17.66 5.59
CA GLY A 269 -5.80 -18.19 4.92
C GLY A 269 -7.01 -17.26 5.05
N GLY A 270 -8.10 -17.58 4.34
CA GLY A 270 -9.35 -16.83 4.45
C GLY A 270 -10.46 -17.42 3.59
N THR A 271 -11.67 -16.86 3.68
CA THR A 271 -12.81 -17.25 2.85
C THR A 271 -12.71 -16.62 1.45
N LEU A 272 -13.39 -17.19 0.46
CA LEU A 272 -13.44 -16.63 -0.91
C LEU A 272 -13.94 -15.18 -0.96
N VAL A 273 -14.78 -14.79 -0.01
CA VAL A 273 -15.33 -13.43 0.07
C VAL A 273 -14.43 -12.44 0.81
N PHE A 274 -13.25 -12.87 1.29
CA PHE A 274 -12.34 -12.05 2.11
C PHE A 274 -12.07 -10.66 1.49
N TYR A 275 -11.80 -10.62 0.19
CA TYR A 275 -11.44 -9.35 -0.46
C TYR A 275 -12.61 -8.40 -0.70
N LEU A 276 -13.85 -8.87 -0.69
CA LEU A 276 -15.01 -7.97 -0.87
C LEU A 276 -15.14 -6.96 0.28
N PRO A 277 -15.22 -7.36 1.56
CA PRO A 277 -15.24 -6.40 2.66
C PRO A 277 -13.95 -5.58 2.75
N VAL A 278 -12.76 -6.17 2.50
CA VAL A 278 -11.50 -5.43 2.50
C VAL A 278 -11.51 -4.32 1.45
N PHE A 279 -11.97 -4.61 0.22
CA PHE A 279 -12.07 -3.64 -0.85
C PHE A 279 -13.06 -2.51 -0.53
N LEU A 280 -14.24 -2.86 0.01
CA LEU A 280 -15.25 -1.88 0.38
C LEU A 280 -14.81 -0.99 1.54
N LEU A 281 -14.15 -1.55 2.55
CA LEU A 281 -13.61 -0.77 3.67
C LEU A 281 -12.38 0.06 3.27
N GLY A 282 -11.47 -0.52 2.50
CA GLY A 282 -10.27 0.18 2.01
C GLY A 282 -10.60 1.37 1.11
N PHE A 283 -11.73 1.31 0.37
CA PHE A 283 -12.19 2.39 -0.51
C PHE A 283 -13.28 3.28 0.14
N PHE A 284 -13.61 3.07 1.42
CA PHE A 284 -14.57 3.92 2.12
C PHE A 284 -14.06 5.38 2.23
N PRO A 285 -14.89 6.42 2.06
CA PRO A 285 -16.36 6.40 1.90
C PRO A 285 -16.83 6.21 0.44
N TRP A 286 -15.95 6.22 -0.53
CA TRP A 286 -16.26 6.16 -1.96
C TRP A 286 -16.91 4.83 -2.38
N SER A 287 -16.63 3.77 -1.62
CA SER A 287 -17.22 2.43 -1.84
C SER A 287 -18.75 2.41 -1.79
N GLY A 288 -19.39 3.33 -1.06
CA GLY A 288 -20.84 3.45 -1.07
C GLY A 288 -21.44 3.85 -2.42
N LEU A 289 -20.66 4.52 -3.27
CA LEU A 289 -21.04 4.88 -4.65
C LEU A 289 -20.80 3.75 -5.65
N LEU A 290 -19.84 2.85 -5.34
CA LEU A 290 -19.32 1.86 -6.27
C LEU A 290 -20.36 0.87 -6.82
N PRO A 291 -21.30 0.30 -6.03
CA PRO A 291 -22.32 -0.60 -6.57
C PRO A 291 -23.20 0.07 -7.65
N PHE A 292 -23.52 1.35 -7.48
CA PHE A 292 -24.32 2.11 -8.43
C PHE A 292 -23.53 2.51 -9.66
N ALA A 293 -22.27 2.88 -9.50
CA ALA A 293 -21.35 3.11 -10.61
C ALA A 293 -21.19 1.84 -11.47
N TRP A 294 -21.06 0.71 -10.82
CA TRP A 294 -20.96 -0.59 -11.51
C TRP A 294 -22.25 -1.01 -12.21
N TYR A 295 -23.38 -0.87 -11.54
CA TYR A 295 -24.69 -1.13 -12.15
C TYR A 295 -24.89 -0.29 -13.41
N GLN A 296 -24.50 0.98 -13.38
CA GLN A 296 -24.61 1.88 -14.52
C GLN A 296 -23.68 1.46 -15.66
N ALA A 297 -22.42 1.07 -15.36
CA ALA A 297 -21.49 0.52 -16.35
C ALA A 297 -22.05 -0.76 -16.99
N TYR A 298 -22.59 -1.68 -16.19
CA TYR A 298 -23.24 -2.88 -16.68
C TYR A 298 -24.46 -2.58 -17.57
N ARG A 299 -25.34 -1.67 -17.14
CA ARG A 299 -26.53 -1.29 -17.90
C ARG A 299 -26.15 -0.71 -19.25
N SER A 300 -25.20 0.24 -19.29
CA SER A 300 -24.71 0.84 -20.55
C SER A 300 -24.08 -0.21 -21.48
N TRP A 301 -23.31 -1.16 -20.94
CA TRP A 301 -22.75 -2.27 -21.71
C TRP A 301 -23.85 -3.18 -22.28
N ARG A 302 -24.83 -3.56 -21.49
CA ARG A 302 -25.95 -4.40 -21.92
C ARG A 302 -26.75 -3.73 -23.04
N ASP A 303 -27.04 -2.45 -22.88
CA ASP A 303 -27.85 -1.69 -23.84
C ASP A 303 -27.07 -1.47 -25.16
N SER A 304 -25.75 -1.21 -25.10
CA SER A 304 -24.86 -1.15 -26.27
C SER A 304 -24.79 -2.50 -27.02
N LYS A 305 -24.76 -3.62 -26.28
CA LYS A 305 -24.78 -4.95 -26.88
C LYS A 305 -26.10 -5.25 -27.60
N ARG A 306 -27.23 -4.79 -27.03
CA ARG A 306 -28.57 -4.99 -27.62
C ARG A 306 -28.79 -4.15 -28.88
N SER A 307 -28.25 -2.95 -28.92
CA SER A 307 -28.33 -2.04 -30.09
C SER A 307 -27.37 -2.42 -31.23
N GLY A 308 -26.57 -3.47 -31.07
CA GLY A 308 -25.55 -3.84 -32.07
C GLY A 308 -24.37 -2.85 -32.18
N ALA A 309 -24.30 -1.87 -31.28
CA ALA A 309 -23.25 -0.84 -31.26
C ALA A 309 -21.91 -1.32 -30.69
N LEU A 310 -21.74 -2.62 -30.46
CA LEU A 310 -20.49 -3.30 -30.11
C LEU A 310 -20.04 -4.16 -31.31
N PRO A 311 -18.85 -4.01 -31.81
CA PRO A 311 -17.69 -3.16 -31.49
C PRO A 311 -17.65 -1.91 -32.36
N PRO A 312 -16.62 -1.02 -32.24
CA PRO A 312 -16.42 0.05 -33.22
C PRO A 312 -16.36 -0.58 -34.60
N SER A 313 -17.37 -0.29 -35.43
CA SER A 313 -17.44 -0.79 -36.80
C SER A 313 -16.17 -0.41 -37.52
N GLN A 314 -15.56 -1.32 -38.26
CA GLN A 314 -14.30 -1.22 -39.00
C GLN A 314 -14.40 -0.22 -40.18
N THR A 315 -14.99 0.93 -39.99
CA THR A 315 -15.30 1.84 -41.10
C THR A 315 -14.14 2.76 -41.51
N SER A 316 -13.09 2.88 -40.70
CA SER A 316 -11.80 3.41 -41.18
C SER A 316 -10.68 3.14 -40.18
N VAL A 317 -9.45 2.96 -40.66
CA VAL A 317 -8.23 2.69 -39.85
C VAL A 317 -7.83 3.91 -39.00
N LEU A 318 -8.47 5.05 -39.14
CA LEU A 318 -8.09 6.32 -38.54
C LEU A 318 -9.03 6.82 -37.43
N ASP A 319 -10.27 6.30 -37.36
CA ASP A 319 -11.30 6.81 -36.45
C ASP A 319 -11.86 5.69 -35.52
N ILE A 320 -11.02 5.19 -34.64
CA ILE A 320 -11.46 4.26 -33.57
C ILE A 320 -11.96 5.10 -32.41
N HIS A 321 -13.22 5.52 -32.46
CA HIS A 321 -13.84 6.15 -31.30
C HIS A 321 -14.45 5.06 -30.41
N PRO A 322 -13.92 4.91 -29.18
CA PRO A 322 -14.54 4.00 -28.23
C PRO A 322 -15.95 4.48 -27.88
N SER A 323 -16.86 3.55 -27.60
CA SER A 323 -18.16 3.92 -27.05
C SER A 323 -18.01 4.90 -25.88
N PRO A 324 -18.91 5.87 -25.68
CA PRO A 324 -18.84 6.84 -24.58
C PRO A 324 -18.67 6.20 -23.20
N HIS A 325 -19.09 4.94 -23.05
CA HIS A 325 -18.99 4.17 -21.80
C HIS A 325 -17.92 3.08 -21.80
N ALA A 326 -17.07 3.01 -22.80
CA ALA A 326 -16.06 1.95 -22.90
C ALA A 326 -15.02 2.00 -21.77
N LEU A 327 -14.69 3.20 -21.27
CA LEU A 327 -13.79 3.36 -20.15
C LEU A 327 -14.37 2.75 -18.86
N GLU A 328 -15.66 2.95 -18.60
CA GLU A 328 -16.36 2.38 -17.46
C GLU A 328 -16.40 0.85 -17.57
N TRP A 329 -16.58 0.27 -18.76
CA TRP A 329 -16.52 -1.18 -18.94
C TRP A 329 -15.10 -1.73 -18.70
N PHE A 330 -14.08 -1.02 -19.21
CA PHE A 330 -12.68 -1.39 -18.98
C PHE A 330 -12.33 -1.39 -17.49
N THR A 331 -12.69 -0.33 -16.78
CA THR A 331 -12.41 -0.21 -15.34
C THR A 331 -13.24 -1.19 -14.51
N ALA A 332 -14.49 -1.47 -14.88
CA ALA A 332 -15.31 -2.50 -14.26
C ALA A 332 -14.72 -3.90 -14.47
N ALA A 333 -14.23 -4.21 -15.67
CA ALA A 333 -13.55 -5.46 -15.98
C ALA A 333 -12.24 -5.60 -15.18
N TRP A 334 -11.47 -4.53 -15.03
CA TRP A 334 -10.25 -4.50 -14.23
C TRP A 334 -10.54 -4.81 -12.75
N VAL A 335 -11.51 -4.11 -12.13
CA VAL A 335 -11.89 -4.37 -10.74
C VAL A 335 -12.41 -5.81 -10.57
N LEU A 336 -13.33 -6.25 -11.43
CA LEU A 336 -13.93 -7.59 -11.32
C LEU A 336 -12.88 -8.68 -11.53
N GLY A 337 -12.10 -8.58 -12.59
CA GLY A 337 -11.05 -9.55 -12.90
C GLY A 337 -10.05 -9.68 -11.76
N GLY A 338 -9.59 -8.54 -11.21
CA GLY A 338 -8.68 -8.54 -10.09
C GLY A 338 -9.28 -9.08 -8.79
N LEU A 339 -10.53 -8.72 -8.45
CA LEU A 339 -11.21 -9.26 -7.27
C LEU A 339 -11.37 -10.79 -7.37
N VAL A 340 -11.79 -11.30 -8.53
CA VAL A 340 -11.91 -12.74 -8.76
C VAL A 340 -10.54 -13.41 -8.64
N PHE A 341 -9.52 -12.87 -9.29
CA PHE A 341 -8.18 -13.42 -9.25
C PHE A 341 -7.62 -13.54 -7.83
N PHE A 342 -7.68 -12.46 -7.05
CA PHE A 342 -7.20 -12.47 -5.67
C PHE A 342 -8.04 -13.35 -4.76
N SER A 343 -9.36 -13.42 -4.97
CA SER A 343 -10.25 -14.29 -4.19
C SER A 343 -10.00 -15.78 -4.42
N LEU A 344 -9.48 -16.15 -5.59
CA LEU A 344 -9.08 -17.53 -5.90
C LEU A 344 -7.74 -17.91 -5.28
N SER A 345 -6.90 -16.93 -4.87
CA SER A 345 -5.64 -17.20 -4.19
C SER A 345 -5.88 -17.74 -2.77
N SER A 346 -5.07 -18.71 -2.34
CA SER A 346 -5.15 -19.30 -1.00
C SER A 346 -4.53 -18.41 0.07
N THR A 347 -3.41 -17.74 -0.23
CA THR A 347 -2.78 -16.77 0.68
C THR A 347 -3.39 -15.38 0.44
N ARG A 348 -3.94 -14.77 1.49
CA ARG A 348 -4.67 -13.51 1.42
C ARG A 348 -4.12 -12.48 2.40
N LEU A 349 -3.70 -11.33 1.86
CA LEU A 349 -3.33 -10.15 2.64
C LEU A 349 -4.16 -8.95 2.15
N PRO A 350 -4.64 -8.08 3.04
CA PRO A 350 -5.52 -6.97 2.66
C PRO A 350 -4.96 -6.12 1.52
N HIS A 351 -3.69 -5.78 1.56
CA HIS A 351 -3.01 -4.91 0.60
C HIS A 351 -2.82 -5.48 -0.82
N TYR A 352 -3.15 -6.75 -1.06
CA TYR A 352 -3.00 -7.33 -2.41
C TYR A 352 -3.94 -6.71 -3.43
N ILE A 353 -5.08 -6.17 -3.00
CA ILE A 353 -6.08 -5.54 -3.88
C ILE A 353 -5.77 -4.08 -4.21
N GLY A 354 -4.68 -3.52 -3.69
CA GLY A 354 -4.25 -2.14 -3.98
C GLY A 354 -4.30 -1.74 -5.46
N PRO A 355 -3.84 -2.59 -6.40
CA PRO A 355 -3.93 -2.30 -7.84
C PRO A 355 -5.34 -2.12 -8.41
N LEU A 356 -6.40 -2.38 -7.65
CA LEU A 356 -7.79 -2.21 -8.11
C LEU A 356 -8.37 -0.82 -7.79
N PHE A 357 -7.79 -0.09 -6.84
CA PHE A 357 -8.31 1.22 -6.41
C PHE A 357 -8.25 2.30 -7.48
N PRO A 358 -7.23 2.38 -8.36
CA PRO A 358 -7.25 3.35 -9.47
C PRO A 358 -8.48 3.17 -10.38
N ALA A 359 -8.83 1.93 -10.73
CA ALA A 359 -10.02 1.64 -11.52
C ALA A 359 -11.33 1.96 -10.77
N ALA A 360 -11.39 1.64 -9.47
CA ALA A 360 -12.54 1.99 -8.64
C ALA A 360 -12.74 3.51 -8.57
N ALA A 361 -11.66 4.28 -8.45
CA ALA A 361 -11.70 5.74 -8.44
C ALA A 361 -12.19 6.32 -9.78
N ILE A 362 -11.79 5.75 -10.94
CA ILE A 362 -12.31 6.15 -12.25
C ILE A 362 -13.82 5.95 -12.33
N LEU A 363 -14.27 4.75 -11.97
CA LEU A 363 -15.68 4.38 -12.03
C LEU A 363 -16.55 5.30 -11.16
N THR A 364 -16.08 5.50 -9.92
CA THR A 364 -16.81 6.29 -8.92
C THR A 364 -16.80 7.76 -9.23
N ALA A 365 -15.69 8.32 -9.72
CA ALA A 365 -15.60 9.72 -10.13
C ALA A 365 -16.50 10.02 -11.32
N SER A 366 -16.56 9.12 -12.32
CA SER A 366 -17.45 9.24 -13.47
C SER A 366 -18.94 9.20 -13.03
N TYR A 367 -19.27 8.36 -12.09
CA TYR A 367 -20.62 8.30 -11.51
C TYR A 367 -20.92 9.55 -10.68
N TRP A 368 -19.99 9.97 -9.79
CA TRP A 368 -20.16 11.16 -8.96
C TRP A 368 -20.38 12.43 -9.79
N ASN A 369 -19.59 12.61 -10.85
CA ASN A 369 -19.77 13.76 -11.73
C ASN A 369 -21.18 13.84 -12.30
N ARG A 370 -21.77 12.70 -12.72
CA ARG A 370 -23.17 12.64 -13.15
C ARG A 370 -24.16 12.96 -12.03
N CYS A 371 -23.87 12.53 -10.80
CA CYS A 371 -24.70 12.86 -9.64
C CYS A 371 -24.75 14.36 -9.33
N VAL A 372 -23.70 15.08 -9.68
CA VAL A 372 -23.61 16.54 -9.48
C VAL A 372 -24.22 17.32 -10.66
N THR A 373 -24.05 16.82 -11.89
CA THR A 373 -24.52 17.51 -13.11
C THR A 373 -26.00 17.18 -13.43
N ASP A 374 -26.42 15.93 -13.18
CA ASP A 374 -27.76 15.46 -13.54
C ASP A 374 -28.65 15.38 -12.28
N GLN A 375 -29.81 16.05 -12.31
CA GLN A 375 -30.70 16.12 -11.15
C GLN A 375 -31.30 14.77 -10.76
N ALA A 376 -31.43 13.82 -11.69
CA ALA A 376 -32.10 12.53 -11.49
C ALA A 376 -31.14 11.34 -11.66
N THR A 377 -30.11 11.22 -10.80
CA THR A 377 -29.20 10.05 -10.85
C THR A 377 -29.75 8.92 -9.98
N PRO A 378 -30.13 7.76 -10.59
CA PRO A 378 -30.62 6.61 -9.83
C PRO A 378 -29.57 6.09 -8.83
N GLY A 379 -30.00 5.74 -7.62
CA GLY A 379 -29.17 5.11 -6.61
C GLY A 379 -28.43 6.06 -5.68
N LEU A 380 -28.34 7.37 -5.95
CA LEU A 380 -27.60 8.31 -5.11
C LEU A 380 -28.10 8.35 -3.65
N ARG A 381 -29.41 8.35 -3.44
CA ARG A 381 -29.99 8.32 -2.07
C ARG A 381 -29.56 7.05 -1.33
N ALA A 382 -29.63 5.90 -1.98
CA ALA A 382 -29.20 4.64 -1.40
C ALA A 382 -27.69 4.63 -1.12
N ALA A 383 -26.86 5.21 -2.00
CA ALA A 383 -25.43 5.38 -1.76
C ALA A 383 -25.15 6.22 -0.51
N ILE A 384 -25.85 7.34 -0.34
CA ILE A 384 -25.71 8.20 0.84
C ILE A 384 -26.12 7.44 2.11
N HIS A 385 -27.24 6.71 2.09
CA HIS A 385 -27.64 5.87 3.22
C HIS A 385 -26.57 4.81 3.55
N THR A 386 -26.01 4.16 2.54
CA THR A 386 -24.93 3.15 2.73
C THR A 386 -23.69 3.77 3.35
N ILE A 387 -23.23 4.91 2.83
CA ILE A 387 -22.06 5.64 3.38
C ILE A 387 -22.32 6.00 4.84
N THR A 388 -23.48 6.58 5.12
CA THR A 388 -23.85 6.99 6.48
C THR A 388 -23.92 5.80 7.43
N ALA A 389 -24.58 4.71 7.03
CA ALA A 389 -24.70 3.50 7.86
C ALA A 389 -23.34 2.86 8.16
N VAL A 390 -22.49 2.69 7.14
CA VAL A 390 -21.14 2.12 7.32
C VAL A 390 -20.28 3.04 8.19
N GLY A 391 -20.33 4.35 7.98
CA GLY A 391 -19.59 5.30 8.80
C GLY A 391 -20.04 5.31 10.26
N CYS A 392 -21.34 5.15 10.54
CA CYS A 392 -21.84 4.98 11.91
C CYS A 392 -21.37 3.65 12.55
N ILE A 393 -21.31 2.56 11.76
CA ILE A 393 -20.76 1.28 12.23
C ILE A 393 -19.26 1.44 12.56
N LEU A 394 -18.48 2.13 11.72
CA LEU A 394 -17.08 2.42 11.98
C LEU A 394 -16.91 3.30 13.23
N ALA A 395 -17.76 4.31 13.40
CA ALA A 395 -17.75 5.14 14.61
C ALA A 395 -17.98 4.29 15.87
N LEU A 396 -18.96 3.40 15.85
CA LEU A 396 -19.24 2.48 16.96
C LEU A 396 -18.05 1.53 17.20
N ALA A 397 -17.45 1.00 16.14
CA ALA A 397 -16.28 0.14 16.24
C ALA A 397 -15.10 0.86 16.93
N PHE A 398 -14.77 2.09 16.49
CA PHE A 398 -13.72 2.88 17.12
C PHE A 398 -14.05 3.26 18.57
N ALA A 399 -15.28 3.64 18.87
CA ALA A 399 -15.71 3.92 20.25
C ALA A 399 -15.63 2.68 21.16
N SER A 400 -15.75 1.48 20.59
CA SER A 400 -15.66 0.21 21.31
C SER A 400 -14.22 -0.26 21.53
N LEU A 401 -13.22 0.28 20.81
CA LEU A 401 -11.83 -0.16 20.91
C LEU A 401 -11.25 -0.05 22.32
N PRO A 402 -11.37 1.07 23.06
CA PRO A 402 -10.77 1.18 24.39
C PRO A 402 -11.31 0.15 25.39
N PRO A 403 -12.63 -0.05 25.58
CA PRO A 403 -13.14 -1.07 26.49
C PRO A 403 -12.83 -2.50 26.04
N LEU A 404 -12.82 -2.77 24.72
CA LEU A 404 -12.42 -4.09 24.19
C LEU A 404 -10.92 -4.34 24.43
N TYR A 405 -10.08 -3.36 24.18
CA TYR A 405 -8.65 -3.46 24.47
C TYR A 405 -8.39 -3.74 25.94
N ALA A 406 -8.97 -2.98 26.85
CA ALA A 406 -8.84 -3.20 28.30
C ALA A 406 -9.23 -4.63 28.71
N LYS A 407 -10.28 -5.19 28.09
CA LYS A 407 -10.73 -6.57 28.37
C LYS A 407 -9.76 -7.64 27.86
N PHE A 408 -9.08 -7.41 26.72
CA PHE A 408 -8.25 -8.41 26.04
C PHE A 408 -6.75 -8.16 26.13
N ALA A 409 -6.32 -7.02 26.67
CA ALA A 409 -4.92 -6.62 26.77
C ALA A 409 -4.05 -7.67 27.47
N GLY A 410 -4.59 -8.34 28.50
CA GLY A 410 -3.88 -9.42 29.19
C GLY A 410 -3.48 -10.61 28.31
N LYS A 411 -4.20 -10.85 27.20
CA LYS A 411 -3.84 -11.93 26.25
C LYS A 411 -2.71 -11.53 25.29
N LEU A 412 -2.39 -10.24 25.22
CA LEU A 412 -1.35 -9.70 24.33
C LEU A 412 0.02 -9.59 25.04
N ILE A 413 0.09 -9.81 26.35
CA ILE A 413 1.31 -9.64 27.16
C ILE A 413 2.46 -10.51 26.65
N ASP A 414 2.18 -11.71 26.17
CA ASP A 414 3.19 -12.63 25.63
C ASP A 414 3.92 -12.07 24.41
N GLU A 415 3.25 -11.25 23.62
CA GLU A 415 3.81 -10.64 22.40
C GLU A 415 4.21 -9.17 22.63
N PHE A 416 3.44 -8.48 23.47
CA PHE A 416 3.64 -7.07 23.85
C PHE A 416 3.64 -6.95 25.38
N PRO A 417 4.81 -6.97 26.03
CA PRO A 417 4.93 -7.10 27.48
C PRO A 417 4.13 -6.08 28.32
N LEU A 418 3.98 -4.86 27.79
CA LEU A 418 3.22 -3.80 28.49
C LEU A 418 1.75 -3.67 28.04
N ALA A 419 1.23 -4.56 27.22
CA ALA A 419 -0.14 -4.44 26.73
C ALA A 419 -1.18 -4.24 27.85
N GLY A 420 -1.00 -4.91 29.00
CA GLY A 420 -1.90 -4.77 30.16
C GLY A 420 -1.83 -3.42 30.89
N GLN A 421 -0.80 -2.61 30.65
CA GLN A 421 -0.57 -1.32 31.33
C GLN A 421 -0.86 -0.10 30.44
N VAL A 422 -0.95 -0.31 29.13
CA VAL A 422 -1.20 0.76 28.16
C VAL A 422 -2.70 1.05 28.07
N THR A 423 -3.07 2.33 28.09
CA THR A 423 -4.42 2.79 27.79
C THR A 423 -4.43 3.46 26.42
N LEU A 424 -5.48 3.18 25.61
CA LEU A 424 -5.56 3.76 24.26
C LEU A 424 -5.87 5.26 24.23
N GLY A 425 -6.10 5.88 25.40
CA GLY A 425 -6.36 7.31 25.49
C GLY A 425 -7.62 7.78 24.72
N PRO A 426 -7.72 9.09 24.39
CA PRO A 426 -8.87 9.65 23.68
C PRO A 426 -8.87 9.40 22.18
N GLY A 427 -7.77 8.91 21.59
CA GLY A 427 -7.60 8.76 20.14
C GLY A 427 -8.75 8.05 19.44
N PRO A 428 -9.15 6.82 19.85
CA PRO A 428 -10.27 6.10 19.22
C PRO A 428 -11.60 6.84 19.34
N TYR A 429 -11.87 7.52 20.45
CA TYR A 429 -13.08 8.33 20.62
C TYR A 429 -13.10 9.56 19.71
N THR A 430 -11.93 10.19 19.51
CA THR A 430 -11.79 11.29 18.54
C THR A 430 -12.12 10.84 17.13
N VAL A 431 -11.58 9.68 16.70
CA VAL A 431 -11.89 9.09 15.39
C VAL A 431 -13.38 8.78 15.27
N ALA A 432 -13.98 8.18 16.30
CA ALA A 432 -15.44 7.90 16.34
C ALA A 432 -16.27 9.19 16.19
N SER A 433 -15.89 10.25 16.87
CA SER A 433 -16.58 11.56 16.80
C SER A 433 -16.47 12.18 15.41
N ILE A 434 -15.29 12.11 14.76
CA ILE A 434 -15.12 12.59 13.39
C ILE A 434 -16.03 11.83 12.42
N PHE A 435 -16.14 10.51 12.56
CA PHE A 435 -17.08 9.72 11.75
C PHE A 435 -18.52 10.13 12.01
N LEU A 436 -18.97 10.25 13.25
CA LEU A 436 -20.36 10.63 13.57
C LEU A 436 -20.73 12.00 13.00
N VAL A 437 -19.89 13.01 13.22
CA VAL A 437 -20.12 14.36 12.71
C VAL A 437 -20.10 14.36 11.18
N GLY A 438 -19.10 13.69 10.57
CA GLY A 438 -18.97 13.58 9.13
C GLY A 438 -20.19 12.90 8.49
N MET A 439 -20.67 11.81 9.08
CA MET A 439 -21.86 11.08 8.57
C MET A 439 -23.14 11.90 8.72
N GLY A 440 -23.28 12.64 9.82
CA GLY A 440 -24.40 13.58 10.01
C GLY A 440 -24.42 14.68 8.95
N LEU A 441 -23.26 15.25 8.63
CA LEU A 441 -23.13 16.26 7.58
C LEU A 441 -23.35 15.66 6.17
N ILE A 442 -22.84 14.46 5.89
CA ILE A 442 -23.10 13.74 4.62
C ILE A 442 -24.58 13.50 4.43
N ALA A 443 -25.28 13.03 5.47
CA ALA A 443 -26.73 12.85 5.42
C ALA A 443 -27.46 14.19 5.17
N TYR A 444 -27.10 15.24 5.93
CA TYR A 444 -27.73 16.55 5.79
C TYR A 444 -27.56 17.16 4.39
N PHE A 445 -26.35 17.17 3.85
CA PHE A 445 -26.09 17.72 2.50
C PHE A 445 -26.56 16.80 1.38
N GLY A 446 -26.50 15.50 1.57
CA GLY A 446 -26.80 14.52 0.53
C GLY A 446 -28.27 14.47 0.12
N PHE A 447 -29.19 14.82 1.03
CA PHE A 447 -30.62 14.90 0.73
C PHE A 447 -31.04 16.23 0.07
N SER A 448 -30.17 17.24 0.07
CA SER A 448 -30.41 18.54 -0.56
C SER A 448 -29.85 18.55 -1.99
N GLU A 449 -30.67 18.78 -2.99
CA GLU A 449 -30.25 18.81 -4.41
C GLU A 449 -29.19 19.89 -4.68
N THR A 450 -29.33 21.05 -4.06
CA THR A 450 -28.43 22.20 -4.24
C THR A 450 -27.09 22.05 -3.51
N ARG A 451 -27.02 21.23 -2.46
CA ARG A 451 -25.85 21.07 -1.58
C ARG A 451 -25.10 19.76 -1.80
N ARG A 452 -25.53 18.90 -2.73
CA ARG A 452 -24.86 17.61 -3.05
C ARG A 452 -23.35 17.71 -3.26
N PRO A 453 -22.81 18.73 -3.95
CA PRO A 453 -21.35 18.84 -4.12
C PRO A 453 -20.59 18.88 -2.78
N ALA A 454 -21.20 19.40 -1.70
CA ALA A 454 -20.59 19.42 -0.39
C ALA A 454 -20.33 18.04 0.21
N VAL A 455 -21.10 17.02 -0.17
CA VAL A 455 -20.90 15.62 0.29
C VAL A 455 -19.50 15.13 -0.01
N PHE A 456 -18.96 15.44 -1.19
CA PHE A 456 -17.59 15.05 -1.57
C PHE A 456 -16.54 15.66 -0.62
N TRP A 457 -16.66 16.95 -0.36
CA TRP A 457 -15.72 17.67 0.50
C TRP A 457 -15.83 17.26 1.96
N VAL A 458 -17.05 17.00 2.44
CA VAL A 458 -17.28 16.48 3.80
C VAL A 458 -16.70 15.08 3.95
N ALA A 459 -16.95 14.20 2.99
CA ALA A 459 -16.43 12.84 2.99
C ALA A 459 -14.88 12.83 2.98
N GLY A 460 -14.28 13.60 2.08
CA GLY A 460 -12.83 13.74 1.98
C GLY A 460 -12.21 14.40 3.21
N GLY A 461 -12.81 15.48 3.70
CA GLY A 461 -12.36 16.19 4.90
C GLY A 461 -12.46 15.32 6.17
N SER A 462 -13.55 14.57 6.33
CA SER A 462 -13.68 13.62 7.44
C SER A 462 -12.60 12.55 7.39
N LEU A 463 -12.31 12.00 6.22
CA LEU A 463 -11.25 11.00 6.07
C LEU A 463 -9.87 11.58 6.36
N ALA A 464 -9.57 12.79 5.87
CA ALA A 464 -8.32 13.47 6.17
C ALA A 464 -8.14 13.71 7.69
N LEU A 465 -9.21 14.10 8.39
CA LEU A 465 -9.22 14.25 9.84
C LEU A 465 -9.05 12.91 10.57
N VAL A 466 -9.64 11.84 10.09
CA VAL A 466 -9.43 10.48 10.64
C VAL A 466 -7.97 10.07 10.50
N VAL A 467 -7.35 10.29 9.34
CA VAL A 467 -5.92 10.00 9.12
C VAL A 467 -5.07 10.83 10.08
N LEU A 468 -5.35 12.13 10.21
CA LEU A 468 -4.63 13.02 11.11
C LEU A 468 -4.79 12.57 12.58
N ALA A 469 -6.01 12.29 13.03
CA ALA A 469 -6.26 11.81 14.39
C ALA A 469 -5.55 10.48 14.68
N THR A 470 -5.58 9.54 13.73
CA THR A 470 -4.91 8.25 13.87
C THR A 470 -3.38 8.42 13.96
N THR A 471 -2.80 9.25 13.08
CA THR A 471 -1.35 9.47 13.05
C THR A 471 -0.83 10.27 14.25
N GLN A 472 -1.63 11.16 14.82
CA GLN A 472 -1.19 12.01 15.94
C GLN A 472 -1.56 11.45 17.32
N LEU A 473 -2.63 10.66 17.43
CA LEU A 473 -3.16 10.22 18.72
C LEU A 473 -3.02 8.69 18.96
N ILE A 474 -3.01 7.88 17.90
CA ILE A 474 -2.98 6.42 18.04
C ILE A 474 -1.59 5.86 17.71
N PHE A 475 -1.01 6.24 16.59
CA PHE A 475 0.30 5.71 16.17
C PHE A 475 1.45 6.02 17.14
N PRO A 476 1.53 7.20 17.80
CA PRO A 476 2.57 7.44 18.80
C PRO A 476 2.52 6.46 19.97
N LEU A 477 1.32 6.05 20.41
CA LEU A 477 1.18 5.03 21.46
C LEU A 477 1.74 3.67 21.01
N VAL A 478 1.37 3.25 19.78
CA VAL A 478 1.87 1.98 19.21
C VAL A 478 3.38 2.05 19.04
N HIS A 479 3.91 3.16 18.55
CA HIS A 479 5.35 3.34 18.40
C HIS A 479 6.07 3.23 19.74
N HIS A 480 5.69 4.05 20.69
CA HIS A 480 6.38 4.19 21.98
C HIS A 480 6.37 2.89 22.81
N PHE A 481 5.27 2.13 22.82
CA PHE A 481 5.14 0.94 23.66
C PHE A 481 5.41 -0.39 22.94
N VAL A 482 5.34 -0.42 21.61
CA VAL A 482 5.41 -1.68 20.86
C VAL A 482 6.62 -1.73 19.94
N ILE A 483 6.95 -0.64 19.26
CA ILE A 483 7.93 -0.64 18.17
C ILE A 483 9.30 -0.19 18.69
N GLU A 484 9.36 0.95 19.35
CA GLU A 484 10.58 1.63 19.79
C GLU A 484 11.40 0.82 20.81
N PRO A 485 10.84 0.17 21.85
CA PRO A 485 11.63 -0.44 22.90
C PRO A 485 12.62 -1.52 22.41
N PRO A 486 12.19 -2.53 21.62
CA PRO A 486 13.14 -3.51 21.10
C PRO A 486 14.08 -2.94 20.03
N GLN A 487 13.69 -1.86 19.32
CA GLN A 487 14.56 -1.18 18.37
C GLN A 487 15.74 -0.51 19.05
N GLN A 488 15.50 0.28 20.11
CA GLN A 488 16.57 0.92 20.89
C GLN A 488 17.56 -0.11 21.45
N LEU A 489 17.05 -1.25 21.95
CA LEU A 489 17.93 -2.31 22.45
C LEU A 489 18.74 -2.97 21.32
N ALA A 490 18.18 -3.10 20.12
CA ALA A 490 18.90 -3.63 18.96
C ALA A 490 19.99 -2.66 18.47
N GLU A 491 19.73 -1.35 18.48
CA GLU A 491 20.72 -0.32 18.16
C GLU A 491 21.90 -0.36 19.14
N VAL A 492 21.59 -0.40 20.44
CA VAL A 492 22.63 -0.52 21.49
C VAL A 492 23.45 -1.79 21.30
N ALA A 493 22.81 -2.92 21.03
CA ALA A 493 23.51 -4.16 20.75
C ALA A 493 24.43 -4.02 19.52
N GLY A 494 23.93 -3.42 18.44
CA GLY A 494 24.68 -3.26 17.20
C GLY A 494 25.96 -2.43 17.32
N VAL A 495 25.90 -1.33 18.10
CA VAL A 495 27.07 -0.46 18.38
C VAL A 495 28.11 -1.16 19.27
N ASN A 496 27.65 -2.06 20.14
CA ASN A 496 28.51 -2.74 21.13
C ASN A 496 29.07 -4.10 20.65
N LEU A 497 28.72 -4.55 19.44
CA LEU A 497 29.17 -5.81 18.86
C LEU A 497 30.29 -5.60 17.83
N GLY A 498 31.39 -6.32 18.02
CA GLY A 498 32.48 -6.42 17.04
C GLY A 498 32.22 -7.46 15.95
N PRO A 499 33.17 -7.65 15.02
CA PRO A 499 32.99 -8.57 13.88
C PRO A 499 32.78 -10.03 14.25
N ASN A 500 33.37 -10.47 15.36
CA ASN A 500 33.31 -11.86 15.85
C ASN A 500 32.25 -12.09 16.95
N ASP A 501 31.54 -11.03 17.32
CA ASP A 501 30.51 -11.07 18.36
C ASP A 501 29.15 -11.49 17.77
N ARG A 502 28.18 -11.82 18.61
CA ARG A 502 26.89 -12.39 18.21
C ARG A 502 25.73 -11.67 18.84
N LEU A 503 24.72 -11.40 18.01
CA LEU A 503 23.40 -10.96 18.44
C LEU A 503 22.42 -12.13 18.31
N ILE A 504 21.77 -12.49 19.40
CA ILE A 504 20.69 -13.48 19.42
C ILE A 504 19.37 -12.75 19.69
N LEU A 505 18.42 -12.90 18.78
CA LEU A 505 17.04 -12.41 18.93
C LEU A 505 16.17 -13.60 19.35
N TYR A 506 15.83 -13.70 20.63
CA TYR A 506 15.08 -14.83 21.16
C TYR A 506 13.61 -14.49 21.38
N GLY A 507 12.72 -15.36 20.89
CA GLY A 507 11.26 -15.23 21.04
C GLY A 507 10.63 -14.07 20.28
N GLN A 508 11.41 -13.34 19.48
CA GLN A 508 11.02 -12.15 18.75
C GLN A 508 11.51 -12.22 17.28
N PRO A 509 10.79 -12.90 16.39
CA PRO A 509 11.16 -12.96 14.99
C PRO A 509 10.78 -11.63 14.28
N ARG A 510 11.40 -10.53 14.70
CA ARG A 510 11.18 -9.19 14.16
C ARG A 510 12.30 -8.80 13.20
N PRO A 511 12.09 -8.86 11.90
CA PRO A 511 13.08 -8.46 10.89
C PRO A 511 13.60 -7.03 11.03
N SER A 512 12.79 -6.11 11.55
CA SER A 512 13.19 -4.73 11.79
C SER A 512 14.38 -4.62 12.75
N LEU A 513 14.52 -5.55 13.71
CA LEU A 513 15.63 -5.51 14.67
C LEU A 513 17.00 -5.75 14.00
N VAL A 514 17.05 -6.49 12.89
CA VAL A 514 18.28 -6.65 12.10
C VAL A 514 18.69 -5.34 11.45
N PHE A 515 17.72 -4.58 10.93
CA PHE A 515 17.95 -3.26 10.36
C PHE A 515 18.53 -2.28 11.38
N TYR A 516 17.99 -2.26 12.61
CA TYR A 516 18.48 -1.36 13.67
C TYR A 516 19.83 -1.79 14.24
N ALA A 517 20.02 -3.08 14.43
CA ALA A 517 21.31 -3.61 14.88
C ALA A 517 22.44 -3.42 13.85
N LYS A 518 22.11 -3.32 12.55
CA LYS A 518 23.07 -3.26 11.44
C LYS A 518 24.12 -4.39 11.50
N ARG A 519 23.72 -5.54 12.01
CA ARG A 519 24.57 -6.72 12.25
C ARG A 519 23.79 -7.99 11.92
N LYS A 520 24.54 -9.04 11.53
CA LYS A 520 23.98 -10.37 11.41
C LYS A 520 23.41 -10.82 12.76
N ALA A 521 22.16 -11.26 12.78
CA ALA A 521 21.49 -11.72 13.98
C ALA A 521 21.08 -13.20 13.86
N ILE A 522 21.16 -13.91 14.97
CA ILE A 522 20.68 -15.29 15.11
C ILE A 522 19.25 -15.21 15.66
N VAL A 523 18.28 -15.54 14.83
CA VAL A 523 16.87 -15.48 15.23
C VAL A 523 16.44 -16.84 15.74
N VAL A 524 16.07 -16.91 17.02
CA VAL A 524 15.62 -18.14 17.66
C VAL A 524 14.14 -17.98 18.08
N PRO A 525 13.24 -18.79 17.52
CA PRO A 525 11.83 -18.76 17.87
C PRO A 525 11.58 -19.13 19.34
N LYS A 526 10.46 -18.68 19.89
CA LYS A 526 9.95 -19.12 21.19
C LYS A 526 9.77 -20.65 21.16
N ASN A 527 10.25 -21.34 22.19
CA ASN A 527 10.27 -22.80 22.39
C ASN A 527 11.36 -23.56 21.61
N GLU A 528 12.37 -22.87 21.07
CA GLU A 528 13.55 -23.46 20.44
C GLU A 528 14.84 -23.06 21.19
N GLU A 529 14.78 -22.93 22.51
CA GLU A 529 15.85 -22.42 23.38
C GLU A 529 17.15 -23.24 23.24
N ALA A 530 17.01 -24.55 22.96
CA ALA A 530 18.15 -25.44 22.77
C ALA A 530 19.06 -24.98 21.62
N ASN A 531 18.50 -24.28 20.63
CA ASN A 531 19.25 -23.75 19.49
C ASN A 531 20.16 -22.58 19.86
N ILE A 532 20.06 -22.02 21.07
CA ILE A 532 20.96 -20.97 21.58
C ILE A 532 22.29 -21.56 22.04
N LYS A 533 22.29 -22.76 22.63
CA LYS A 533 23.48 -23.39 23.25
C LYS A 533 24.74 -23.43 22.39
N PRO A 534 24.69 -23.80 21.09
CA PRO A 534 25.89 -23.87 20.28
C PRO A 534 26.62 -22.52 20.12
N TYR A 535 25.92 -21.41 20.35
CA TYR A 535 26.47 -20.06 20.24
C TYR A 535 27.06 -19.55 21.55
N LEU A 536 26.65 -20.11 22.69
CA LEU A 536 27.15 -19.70 24.02
C LEU A 536 28.56 -20.23 24.30
N THR A 537 28.94 -21.36 23.72
CA THR A 537 30.26 -21.98 23.88
C THR A 537 31.37 -21.38 23.02
N GLN A 538 31.02 -20.55 22.06
CA GLN A 538 31.98 -19.95 21.14
C GLN A 538 32.61 -18.70 21.77
N PRO A 539 33.91 -18.42 21.52
CA PRO A 539 34.56 -17.22 22.05
C PRO A 539 33.97 -15.93 21.47
N GLY A 540 34.00 -14.85 22.23
CA GLY A 540 33.51 -13.54 21.87
C GLY A 540 32.33 -13.08 22.72
N ARG A 541 31.89 -11.84 22.48
CA ARG A 541 30.71 -11.27 23.13
C ARG A 541 29.46 -11.86 22.52
N THR A 542 28.54 -12.28 23.38
CA THR A 542 27.20 -12.73 23.00
C THR A 542 26.17 -11.84 23.68
N MET A 543 25.32 -11.18 22.90
CA MET A 543 24.18 -10.38 23.36
C MET A 543 22.90 -11.08 23.00
N ILE A 544 21.93 -11.09 23.93
CA ILE A 544 20.62 -11.71 23.76
C ILE A 544 19.54 -10.67 24.00
N LEU A 545 18.76 -10.36 22.99
CA LEU A 545 17.59 -9.47 23.05
C LEU A 545 16.31 -10.32 23.10
N LEU A 546 15.50 -10.11 24.13
CA LEU A 546 14.29 -10.90 24.37
C LEU A 546 13.25 -10.13 25.20
N PRO A 547 11.95 -10.54 25.19
CA PRO A 547 10.99 -10.13 26.21
C PRO A 547 11.41 -10.61 27.60
N ALA A 548 11.31 -9.77 28.62
CA ALA A 548 11.70 -10.09 29.99
C ALA A 548 10.99 -11.35 30.53
N ALA A 549 9.73 -11.57 30.17
CA ALA A 549 8.94 -12.73 30.53
C ALA A 549 9.55 -14.08 30.05
N LEU A 550 10.41 -14.05 29.04
CA LEU A 550 11.07 -15.23 28.49
C LEU A 550 12.44 -15.52 29.16
N ARG A 551 12.91 -14.67 30.07
CA ARG A 551 14.20 -14.83 30.75
C ARG A 551 14.39 -16.22 31.35
N ASN A 552 13.39 -16.72 32.07
CA ASN A 552 13.44 -17.99 32.75
C ASN A 552 13.43 -19.23 31.85
N ARG A 553 13.24 -19.05 30.54
CA ARG A 553 13.27 -20.13 29.54
C ARG A 553 14.63 -20.29 28.88
N LEU A 554 15.53 -19.34 29.08
CA LEU A 554 16.87 -19.41 28.51
C LEU A 554 17.67 -20.60 29.09
N PRO A 555 18.65 -21.13 28.32
CA PRO A 555 19.56 -22.15 28.81
C PRO A 555 20.28 -21.72 30.10
N PHE A 556 20.58 -22.70 30.97
CA PHE A 556 21.22 -22.46 32.27
C PHE A 556 22.52 -21.66 32.13
N GLU A 557 23.28 -21.87 31.07
CA GLU A 557 24.54 -21.18 30.76
C GLU A 557 24.40 -19.67 30.65
N THR A 558 23.17 -19.16 30.48
CA THR A 558 22.89 -17.72 30.39
C THR A 558 22.43 -17.11 31.71
N MET A 559 22.28 -17.91 32.79
CA MET A 559 21.77 -17.41 34.07
C MET A 559 22.66 -16.32 34.68
N ASP A 560 23.97 -16.40 34.45
CA ASP A 560 24.95 -15.43 34.94
C ASP A 560 25.08 -14.19 34.02
N TYR A 561 24.35 -14.14 32.89
CA TYR A 561 24.39 -12.98 32.02
C TYR A 561 23.63 -11.81 32.67
N PRO A 562 24.31 -10.69 32.99
CA PRO A 562 23.63 -9.54 33.55
C PRO A 562 22.64 -8.94 32.56
N VAL A 563 21.56 -8.36 33.07
CA VAL A 563 20.68 -7.48 32.32
C VAL A 563 21.43 -6.16 32.17
N LEU A 564 21.85 -5.87 30.95
CA LEU A 564 22.58 -4.61 30.64
C LEU A 564 21.63 -3.44 30.52
N LEU A 565 20.50 -3.66 29.86
CA LEU A 565 19.45 -2.66 29.66
C LEU A 565 18.07 -3.34 29.69
N GLU A 566 17.11 -2.58 30.18
CA GLU A 566 15.69 -2.93 30.13
C GLU A 566 14.90 -1.74 29.59
N ARG A 567 13.99 -2.02 28.65
CA ARG A 567 13.08 -1.03 28.07
C ARG A 567 11.69 -1.67 27.89
N TYR A 568 10.71 -1.16 28.62
CA TYR A 568 9.30 -1.52 28.46
C TYR A 568 9.05 -3.05 28.34
N GLY A 569 9.68 -3.82 29.26
CA GLY A 569 9.51 -5.28 29.30
C GLY A 569 10.34 -6.07 28.28
N TYR A 570 11.26 -5.42 27.56
CA TYR A 570 12.32 -6.06 26.79
C TYR A 570 13.66 -5.89 27.50
N ILE A 571 14.50 -6.90 27.44
CA ILE A 571 15.82 -6.91 28.08
C ILE A 571 16.91 -7.26 27.08
N LEU A 572 18.07 -6.64 27.28
CA LEU A 572 19.31 -6.95 26.61
C LEU A 572 20.27 -7.57 27.64
N LEU A 573 20.65 -8.84 27.40
CA LEU A 573 21.61 -9.58 28.21
C LEU A 573 22.92 -9.68 27.47
N ALA A 574 24.03 -9.77 28.17
CA ALA A 574 25.31 -10.14 27.58
C ALA A 574 26.23 -10.82 28.57
N ASN A 575 27.21 -11.58 28.06
CA ASN A 575 28.28 -12.17 28.82
C ASN A 575 29.38 -11.17 29.21
N GLN A 576 29.35 -9.94 28.72
CA GLN A 576 30.32 -8.87 28.98
C GLN A 576 29.61 -7.52 29.08
N SER A 577 30.18 -6.54 29.82
CA SER A 577 29.63 -5.19 29.96
C SER A 577 29.62 -4.41 28.64
N LEU A 578 28.78 -3.38 28.54
CA LEU A 578 28.75 -2.48 27.39
C LEU A 578 30.09 -1.70 27.24
N ILE A 579 30.51 -1.46 26.01
CA ILE A 579 31.64 -0.60 25.67
C ILE A 579 31.16 0.85 25.51
N HIS A 580 30.02 1.01 24.85
CA HIS A 580 29.39 2.29 24.61
C HIS A 580 27.99 2.27 25.26
N VAL A 581 27.79 3.12 26.25
CA VAL A 581 26.47 3.38 26.85
C VAL A 581 25.90 4.62 26.14
N PRO A 582 24.77 4.53 25.46
CA PRO A 582 24.13 5.71 24.87
C PRO A 582 23.69 6.67 25.98
N GLU A 583 23.86 7.99 25.78
CA GLU A 583 23.39 9.02 26.74
C GLU A 583 21.91 8.91 27.09
N GLU A 584 21.08 8.45 26.14
CA GLU A 584 19.65 8.21 26.33
C GLU A 584 19.35 6.98 27.23
N ALA A 585 20.30 6.09 27.41
CA ALA A 585 20.14 4.91 28.27
C ALA A 585 20.14 5.25 29.78
N GLU A 586 20.68 6.40 30.15
CA GLU A 586 20.69 6.91 31.54
C GLU A 586 19.39 7.63 31.94
N GLN A 587 18.48 7.92 31.00
CA GLN A 587 17.21 8.54 31.35
C GLN A 587 16.31 7.54 32.08
N PRO A 588 15.79 7.88 33.27
CA PRO A 588 14.83 7.04 33.97
C PRO A 588 13.59 6.84 33.08
N PRO A 589 12.93 5.68 33.19
CA PRO A 589 11.73 5.41 32.40
C PRO A 589 10.74 6.56 32.57
N VAL A 590 10.33 7.17 31.45
CA VAL A 590 9.35 8.26 31.44
C VAL A 590 8.13 7.78 32.22
N ARG A 591 7.80 8.43 33.33
CA ARG A 591 6.60 8.12 34.11
C ARG A 591 5.40 8.28 33.20
N ILE A 592 4.58 7.24 33.13
CA ILE A 592 3.33 7.24 32.38
C ILE A 592 2.50 8.44 32.88
N PRO A 593 2.12 9.41 32.05
CA PRO A 593 1.25 10.48 32.50
C PRO A 593 -0.11 9.87 32.86
N GLY A 594 -0.44 9.83 34.15
CA GLY A 594 -1.78 9.42 34.60
C GLY A 594 -1.84 8.39 35.72
N HIS A 595 -0.85 8.32 36.61
CA HIS A 595 -1.01 7.76 37.97
C HIS A 595 -0.73 8.80 39.00
#